data_9b507fa710816551b9c3bae211ccd762
#
_entry.id   9b507fa710816551b9c3bae211ccd762
#
_cell.length_a   1.000
_cell.length_b   1.000
_cell.length_c   1.000
_cell.angle_alpha   90.00
_cell.angle_beta   90.00
_cell.angle_gamma   90.00
#
_symmetry.space_group_name_H-M   'P 1'
#
loop_
_entity.id
_entity.type
_entity.pdbx_description
1 polymer ?
#
loop_
_entity_poly.entity_id
_entity_poly.type
_entity_poly.pdbx_seq_one_letter_code
_entity_poly.pdbx_strand_id
1 'polypeptide(L)' 'MAKKQNKKGSDIFQWVGVSARGRKLEGELSGDSIALVKAQLRKQGITPSKVK' A
#
# COMPACT_ATOMS: atom_id res chain seq x y z
N MET A 1 4.98 0.90 21.29
CA MET A 1 4.82 1.13 20.98
C MET A 1 4.38 1.43 20.14
N ALA A 2 4.08 1.68 19.78
CA ALA A 2 3.66 1.90 19.16
C ALA A 2 3.25 2.37 18.41
N LYS A 3 2.96 2.61 18.14
CA LYS A 3 2.65 2.98 17.57
C LYS A 3 2.21 3.61 16.86
N LYS A 4 1.84 3.97 16.57
CA LYS A 4 1.44 4.50 16.02
C LYS A 4 0.98 5.26 15.53
N GLN A 5 0.67 5.76 15.26
CA GLN A 5 0.34 6.50 14.90
C GLN A 5 -0.14 7.13 14.18
N ASN A 6 -0.76 7.43 13.84
CA ASN A 6 -1.27 8.08 13.18
C ASN A 6 -1.50 9.22 12.97
N LYS A 7 -1.56 9.58 12.45
CA LYS A 7 -1.52 10.73 12.43
C LYS A 7 -2.34 11.44 11.56
N LYS A 8 -2.68 12.42 11.42
CA LYS A 8 -3.53 13.18 10.76
C LYS A 8 -3.48 13.07 9.30
N GLY A 9 -4.54 12.81 8.55
CA GLY A 9 -4.53 12.75 7.12
C GLY A 9 -3.93 11.49 6.53
N SER A 10 -3.38 10.68 7.36
CA SER A 10 -2.74 9.43 6.90
C SER A 10 -3.48 8.24 7.45
N ASP A 11 -3.81 7.33 6.58
CA ASP A 11 -4.46 6.09 6.97
C ASP A 11 -3.60 4.93 6.53
N ILE A 12 -3.80 3.80 7.18
CA ILE A 12 -3.11 2.60 6.78
C ILE A 12 -4.02 1.79 5.89
N PHE A 13 -3.53 1.49 4.71
CA PHE A 13 -4.30 0.71 3.75
C PHE A 13 -3.64 -0.65 3.56
N GLN A 14 -4.48 -1.66 3.54
CA GLN A 14 -4.00 -3.00 3.24
C GLN A 14 -4.10 -3.20 1.75
N TRP A 15 -3.08 -3.79 1.18
CA TRP A 15 -3.05 -3.96 -0.27
C TRP A 15 -2.62 -5.37 -0.63
N VAL A 16 -3.07 -5.79 -1.78
CA VAL A 16 -2.62 -7.04 -2.38
C VAL A 16 -2.23 -6.69 -3.81
N GLY A 17 -1.10 -7.19 -4.23
CA GLY A 17 -0.64 -6.89 -5.57
C GLY A 17 0.21 -8.01 -6.11
N VAL A 18 0.70 -7.78 -7.32
CA VAL A 18 1.53 -8.76 -8.01
C VAL A 18 2.79 -8.06 -8.47
N SER A 19 3.92 -8.66 -8.21
CA SER A 19 5.19 -8.09 -8.63
C SER A 19 5.37 -8.30 -10.12
N ALA A 20 6.41 -7.66 -10.66
CA ALA A 20 6.71 -7.78 -12.07
C ALA A 20 6.97 -9.22 -12.48
N ARG A 21 7.31 -10.05 -11.54
CA ARG A 21 7.58 -11.46 -11.81
C ARG A 21 6.34 -12.33 -11.69
N GLY A 22 5.21 -11.73 -11.39
CA GLY A 22 3.99 -12.49 -11.23
C GLY A 22 3.80 -13.05 -9.83
N ARG A 23 4.58 -12.55 -8.87
CA ARG A 23 4.46 -13.03 -7.50
C ARG A 23 3.39 -12.24 -6.76
N LYS A 24 2.59 -12.96 -6.03
CA LYS A 24 1.55 -12.34 -5.23
C LYS A 24 2.14 -11.80 -3.95
N LEU A 25 1.89 -10.54 -3.69
CA LEU A 25 2.41 -9.87 -2.50
C LEU A 25 1.28 -9.19 -1.77
N GLU A 26 1.47 -9.03 -0.47
CA GLU A 26 0.50 -8.30 0.33
C GLU A 26 1.25 -7.53 1.40
N GLY A 27 0.61 -6.48 1.87
CA GLY A 27 1.23 -5.68 2.89
C GLY A 27 0.34 -4.52 3.27
N GLU A 28 0.94 -3.55 3.93
CA GLU A 28 0.24 -2.36 4.36
C GLU A 28 1.07 -1.14 4.03
N LEU A 29 0.39 -0.09 3.66
CA LEU A 29 1.03 1.18 3.39
C LEU A 29 0.18 2.29 3.96
N SER A 30 0.84 3.31 4.46
CA SER A 30 0.12 4.49 4.91
C SER A 30 0.12 5.52 3.79
N GLY A 31 -0.97 6.24 3.70
CA GLY A 31 -1.08 7.27 2.69
C GLY A 31 -2.36 8.05 2.88
N ASP A 32 -2.50 9.13 2.14
CA ASP A 32 -3.68 9.98 2.23
C ASP A 32 -4.85 9.43 1.45
N SER A 33 -4.58 8.58 0.49
CA SER A 33 -5.65 8.05 -0.33
C SER A 33 -5.18 6.75 -0.98
N ILE A 34 -6.17 6.02 -1.48
CA ILE A 34 -5.88 4.77 -2.18
C ILE A 34 -5.04 5.02 -3.42
N ALA A 35 -5.31 6.12 -4.10
CA ALA A 35 -4.55 6.46 -5.29
C ALA A 35 -3.07 6.62 -4.97
N LEU A 36 -2.78 7.22 -3.83
CA LEU A 36 -1.40 7.42 -3.42
C LEU A 36 -0.73 6.09 -3.12
N VAL A 37 -1.44 5.21 -2.46
CA VAL A 37 -0.91 3.88 -2.14
C VAL A 37 -0.62 3.13 -3.42
N LYS A 38 -1.52 3.18 -4.38
CA LYS A 38 -1.31 2.51 -5.64
C LYS A 38 -0.08 3.05 -6.38
N ALA A 39 0.09 4.36 -6.33
CA ALA A 39 1.24 4.98 -6.97
C ALA A 39 2.54 4.50 -6.34
N GLN A 40 2.55 4.39 -5.02
CA GLN A 40 3.73 3.91 -4.32
C GLN A 40 4.07 2.48 -4.73
N LEU A 41 3.05 1.64 -4.83
CA LEU A 41 3.26 0.25 -5.21
C LEU A 41 3.81 0.15 -6.63
N ARG A 42 3.30 0.96 -7.52
CA ARG A 42 3.77 0.93 -8.91
C ARG A 42 5.22 1.35 -9.00
N LYS A 43 5.64 2.27 -8.16
CA LYS A 43 7.03 2.67 -8.14
C LYS A 43 7.94 1.53 -7.75
N GLN A 44 7.43 0.61 -6.97
CA GLN A 44 8.20 -0.54 -6.53
C GLN A 44 8.09 -1.72 -7.48
N GLY A 45 7.38 -1.53 -8.58
CA GLY A 45 7.22 -2.60 -9.54
C GLY A 45 6.12 -3.57 -9.17
N ILE A 46 5.19 -3.13 -8.32
CA ILE A 46 4.08 -3.95 -7.89
C ILE A 46 2.81 -3.44 -8.53
N THR A 47 2.03 -4.33 -9.10
CA THR A 47 0.74 -3.97 -9.66
C THR A 47 -0.31 -4.24 -8.60
N PRO A 48 -0.92 -3.20 -8.03
CA PRO A 48 -1.92 -3.43 -6.99
C PRO A 48 -3.15 -4.07 -7.56
N SER A 49 -3.58 -5.14 -6.93
CA SER A 49 -4.77 -5.84 -7.33
C SER A 49 -5.95 -5.39 -6.50
N LYS A 50 -5.69 -5.09 -5.24
CA LYS A 50 -6.74 -4.70 -4.33
C LYS A 50 -6.15 -3.82 -3.25
N VAL A 51 -6.86 -2.76 -2.90
CA VAL A 51 -6.45 -1.88 -1.81
C VAL A 51 -7.67 -1.57 -0.97
N LYS A 52 -7.50 -1.67 0.33
CA LYS A 52 -8.60 -1.36 1.25
C LYS A 52 -8.28 -0.19 2.12
#